data_0634e787d26df2d6dcff2e1912bd1d79
#
_entry.id   0634e787d26df2d6dcff2e1912bd1d79
#
_cell.length_a   1.000
_cell.length_b   1.000
_cell.length_c   1.000
_cell.angle_alpha   90.00
_cell.angle_beta   90.00
_cell.angle_gamma   90.00
#
_symmetry.space_group_name_H-M   'P 1'
#
loop_
_entity.id
_entity.type
_entity.pdbx_description
1 polymer ?
#
loop_
_entity_poly.entity_id
_entity_poly.type
_entity_poly.pdbx_seq_one_letter_code
_entity_poly.pdbx_strand_id
1 'polypeptide(L)'
;IIDPEGYPHYERSVTSLRYGSSSRNKEAWNKRFGNDNMWLSKTQSELASIGFHGTGAFCTNTYSKIQTHNQSNPNAPMTLAPSFGFLSQFRSQNGHAYPGNTSDNELGLVLYSDWAEFCKTYIRSAMASYLNDANVLGFFSDNEINFSSQNSRILDRFLQLTDRTDVAYLEAKKFMEEKNATSVTDNLNSEFAGRLAELYYKGVKEAIKEIDPGMMYLGTRLHGTPKYLQHVVAAAGKYCDIISINYYSRWSPELTTYVKQWGEDWADAPFMVTEFYTKGVEDSDLNNQSGA
;
A
#
# COMPACT_ATOMS: atom_id res chain seq x y z
N ILE A 1 -11.67 12.96 -4.29
CA ILE A 1 -11.64 12.26 -5.59
C ILE A 1 -12.78 12.79 -6.42
N ILE A 2 -12.60 12.81 -7.72
CA ILE A 2 -13.69 13.09 -8.68
C ILE A 2 -13.97 11.76 -9.40
N ASP A 3 -15.23 11.36 -9.45
CA ASP A 3 -15.63 10.14 -10.14
C ASP A 3 -15.61 10.30 -11.68
N PRO A 4 -15.77 9.22 -12.46
CA PRO A 4 -15.78 9.31 -13.92
C PRO A 4 -16.87 10.22 -14.51
N GLU A 5 -17.96 10.45 -13.80
CA GLU A 5 -19.05 11.34 -14.18
C GLU A 5 -18.79 12.81 -13.83
N GLY A 6 -17.69 13.09 -13.08
CA GLY A 6 -17.26 14.45 -12.69
C GLY A 6 -17.81 14.93 -11.34
N TYR A 7 -18.35 14.05 -10.52
CA TYR A 7 -18.86 14.39 -9.18
C TYR A 7 -17.83 14.14 -8.08
N PRO A 8 -17.85 14.92 -7.00
CA PRO A 8 -17.06 14.63 -5.82
C PRO A 8 -17.43 13.29 -5.20
N HIS A 9 -16.46 12.42 -5.08
CA HIS A 9 -16.60 11.10 -4.47
C HIS A 9 -15.77 10.99 -3.19
N TYR A 10 -16.38 10.46 -2.14
CA TYR A 10 -15.73 10.15 -0.88
C TYR A 10 -15.69 8.63 -0.68
N GLU A 11 -14.53 8.04 -0.85
CA GLU A 11 -14.36 6.58 -0.77
C GLU A 11 -14.51 6.06 0.66
N ARG A 12 -15.40 5.08 0.83
CA ARG A 12 -15.59 4.32 2.07
C ARG A 12 -15.62 2.84 1.74
N SER A 13 -14.50 2.18 1.95
CA SER A 13 -14.27 0.79 1.58
C SER A 13 -13.96 -0.09 2.77
N VAL A 14 -14.13 -1.38 2.58
CA VAL A 14 -13.67 -2.41 3.52
C VAL A 14 -12.47 -3.15 2.95
N THR A 15 -11.48 -3.43 3.78
CA THR A 15 -10.33 -4.28 3.39
C THR A 15 -10.65 -5.75 3.60
N SER A 16 -9.93 -6.62 2.92
CA SER A 16 -10.00 -8.07 3.12
C SER A 16 -11.40 -8.68 2.89
N LEU A 17 -12.19 -8.13 1.97
CA LEU A 17 -13.47 -8.72 1.62
C LEU A 17 -13.25 -10.09 0.98
N ARG A 18 -13.40 -11.13 1.76
CA ARG A 18 -13.20 -12.53 1.36
C ARG A 18 -13.89 -13.46 2.33
N TYR A 19 -14.30 -14.63 1.88
CA TYR A 19 -14.69 -15.70 2.79
C TYR A 19 -13.48 -16.52 3.21
N GLY A 20 -13.51 -17.05 4.42
CA GLY A 20 -12.37 -17.77 4.99
C GLY A 20 -12.06 -19.08 4.27
N SER A 21 -10.79 -19.49 4.29
CA SER A 21 -10.29 -20.67 3.58
C SER A 21 -10.50 -21.99 4.33
N SER A 22 -10.80 -21.97 5.63
CA SER A 22 -11.01 -23.19 6.41
C SER A 22 -12.25 -23.98 5.96
N SER A 23 -12.23 -25.27 6.14
CA SER A 23 -13.38 -26.14 5.80
C SER A 23 -14.67 -25.67 6.49
N ARG A 24 -14.60 -25.30 7.77
CA ARG A 24 -15.73 -24.76 8.52
C ARG A 24 -16.29 -23.47 7.90
N ASN A 25 -15.40 -22.56 7.49
CA ASN A 25 -15.84 -21.32 6.86
C ASN A 25 -16.47 -21.55 5.50
N LYS A 26 -15.90 -22.46 4.70
CA LYS A 26 -16.47 -22.85 3.40
C LYS A 26 -17.84 -23.52 3.55
N GLU A 27 -18.00 -24.40 4.54
CA GLU A 27 -19.30 -25.03 4.83
C GLU A 27 -20.35 -24.00 5.25
N ALA A 28 -19.99 -23.11 6.18
CA ALA A 28 -20.89 -22.04 6.62
C ALA A 28 -21.27 -21.09 5.46
N TRP A 29 -20.31 -20.74 4.60
CA TRP A 29 -20.54 -19.93 3.41
C TRP A 29 -21.49 -20.66 2.43
N ASN A 30 -21.22 -21.93 2.12
CA ASN A 30 -22.09 -22.74 1.26
C ASN A 30 -23.51 -22.83 1.80
N LYS A 31 -23.67 -23.05 3.10
CA LYS A 31 -24.99 -23.13 3.74
C LYS A 31 -25.75 -21.81 3.70
N ARG A 32 -25.03 -20.67 3.85
CA ARG A 32 -25.66 -19.36 3.93
C ARG A 32 -25.93 -18.74 2.57
N PHE A 33 -25.03 -18.91 1.61
CA PHE A 33 -25.05 -18.20 0.32
C PHE A 33 -25.13 -19.14 -0.89
N GLY A 34 -24.41 -20.25 -0.87
CA GLY A 34 -24.39 -21.26 -1.92
C GLY A 34 -23.59 -20.88 -3.17
N ASN A 35 -23.47 -19.58 -3.49
CA ASN A 35 -22.70 -19.07 -4.62
C ASN A 35 -22.22 -17.63 -4.39
N ASP A 36 -21.23 -17.20 -5.20
CA ASP A 36 -20.58 -15.89 -5.08
C ASP A 36 -21.56 -14.74 -5.33
N ASN A 37 -22.48 -14.88 -6.26
CA ASN A 37 -23.44 -13.82 -6.58
C ASN A 37 -24.37 -13.51 -5.39
N MET A 38 -24.92 -14.55 -4.76
CA MET A 38 -25.75 -14.38 -3.56
C MET A 38 -24.95 -13.80 -2.39
N TRP A 39 -23.70 -14.24 -2.23
CA TRP A 39 -22.81 -13.69 -1.21
C TRP A 39 -22.53 -12.20 -1.45
N LEU A 40 -22.11 -11.83 -2.65
CA LEU A 40 -21.77 -10.45 -2.99
C LEU A 40 -22.99 -9.53 -2.93
N SER A 41 -24.14 -9.94 -3.46
CA SER A 41 -25.37 -9.16 -3.41
C SER A 41 -25.78 -8.85 -1.96
N LYS A 42 -25.72 -9.83 -1.08
CA LYS A 42 -26.03 -9.64 0.33
C LYS A 42 -24.99 -8.77 1.02
N THR A 43 -23.73 -9.02 0.80
CA THR A 43 -22.61 -8.26 1.39
C THR A 43 -22.65 -6.80 0.94
N GLN A 44 -22.85 -6.54 -0.33
CA GLN A 44 -23.01 -5.18 -0.87
C GLN A 44 -24.17 -4.45 -0.22
N SER A 45 -25.34 -5.11 -0.14
CA SER A 45 -26.52 -4.52 0.50
C SER A 45 -26.29 -4.18 1.98
N GLU A 46 -25.64 -5.09 2.72
CA GLU A 46 -25.30 -4.85 4.12
C GLU A 46 -24.29 -3.70 4.27
N LEU A 47 -23.23 -3.67 3.47
CA LEU A 47 -22.24 -2.58 3.46
C LEU A 47 -22.88 -1.24 3.07
N ALA A 48 -23.68 -1.21 2.04
CA ALA A 48 -24.38 0.00 1.59
C ALA A 48 -25.32 0.57 2.68
N SER A 49 -25.99 -0.31 3.44
CA SER A 49 -26.89 0.12 4.53
C SER A 49 -26.18 0.88 5.65
N ILE A 50 -24.86 0.68 5.80
CA ILE A 50 -24.01 1.38 6.78
C ILE A 50 -23.08 2.39 6.11
N GLY A 51 -23.28 2.64 4.82
CA GLY A 51 -22.60 3.69 4.07
C GLY A 51 -21.26 3.33 3.47
N PHE A 52 -20.90 2.04 3.37
CA PHE A 52 -19.73 1.56 2.63
C PHE A 52 -20.16 1.14 1.21
N HIS A 53 -19.29 1.41 0.23
CA HIS A 53 -19.62 1.13 -1.17
C HIS A 53 -18.46 0.52 -1.97
N GLY A 54 -17.32 0.20 -1.32
CA GLY A 54 -16.16 -0.29 -2.04
C GLY A 54 -15.32 -1.29 -1.27
N THR A 55 -14.29 -1.78 -1.95
CA THR A 55 -13.31 -2.70 -1.43
C THR A 55 -11.90 -2.11 -1.54
N GLY A 56 -11.19 -2.12 -0.41
CA GLY A 56 -9.79 -1.74 -0.33
C GLY A 56 -8.84 -2.90 -0.66
N ALA A 57 -7.67 -2.89 -0.06
CA ALA A 57 -6.64 -3.92 -0.24
C ALA A 57 -7.07 -5.31 0.27
N PHE A 58 -6.26 -6.33 -0.09
CA PHE A 58 -6.39 -7.72 0.37
C PHE A 58 -7.67 -8.47 -0.04
N CYS A 59 -8.31 -8.04 -1.12
CA CYS A 59 -9.44 -8.73 -1.73
C CYS A 59 -9.04 -9.57 -2.95
N THR A 60 -7.78 -10.00 -3.07
CA THR A 60 -7.16 -10.57 -4.28
C THR A 60 -7.99 -11.69 -4.92
N ASN A 61 -8.51 -12.61 -4.13
CA ASN A 61 -9.33 -13.72 -4.65
C ASN A 61 -10.80 -13.32 -4.90
N THR A 62 -11.14 -12.06 -4.69
CA THR A 62 -12.52 -11.58 -4.76
C THR A 62 -12.70 -10.51 -5.84
N TYR A 63 -11.65 -9.81 -6.26
CA TYR A 63 -11.76 -8.72 -7.23
C TYR A 63 -12.46 -9.13 -8.53
N SER A 64 -12.06 -10.24 -9.16
CA SER A 64 -12.71 -10.72 -10.38
C SER A 64 -14.19 -11.06 -10.20
N LYS A 65 -14.57 -11.54 -9.02
CA LYS A 65 -15.96 -11.83 -8.66
C LYS A 65 -16.76 -10.54 -8.49
N ILE A 66 -16.14 -9.51 -7.89
CA ILE A 66 -16.74 -8.19 -7.75
C ILE A 66 -16.91 -7.54 -9.12
N GLN A 67 -15.94 -7.62 -10.02
CA GLN A 67 -16.07 -7.15 -11.40
C GLN A 67 -17.26 -7.80 -12.11
N THR A 68 -17.40 -9.13 -12.02
CA THR A 68 -18.56 -9.86 -12.56
C THR A 68 -19.88 -9.42 -11.91
N HIS A 69 -19.85 -9.22 -10.58
CA HIS A 69 -21.02 -8.71 -9.84
C HIS A 69 -21.42 -7.31 -10.30
N ASN A 70 -20.46 -6.39 -10.45
CA ASN A 70 -20.68 -5.03 -10.93
C ASN A 70 -21.30 -4.98 -12.33
N GLN A 71 -20.84 -5.85 -13.25
CA GLN A 71 -21.41 -5.96 -14.59
C GLN A 71 -22.92 -6.34 -14.56
N SER A 72 -23.31 -7.15 -13.58
CA SER A 72 -24.70 -7.55 -13.37
C SER A 72 -25.51 -6.54 -12.56
N ASN A 73 -24.86 -5.61 -11.87
CA ASN A 73 -25.46 -4.62 -10.97
C ASN A 73 -24.91 -3.20 -11.23
N PRO A 74 -25.03 -2.67 -12.44
CA PRO A 74 -24.37 -1.41 -12.83
C PRO A 74 -24.90 -0.17 -12.08
N ASN A 75 -26.09 -0.25 -11.49
CA ASN A 75 -26.67 0.87 -10.74
C ASN A 75 -26.17 0.99 -9.29
N ALA A 76 -25.42 0.01 -8.81
CA ALA A 76 -24.86 -0.01 -7.47
C ALA A 76 -23.54 -0.81 -7.46
N PRO A 77 -22.54 -0.38 -8.24
CA PRO A 77 -21.26 -1.09 -8.29
C PRO A 77 -20.49 -0.90 -6.99
N MET A 78 -19.59 -1.82 -6.72
CA MET A 78 -18.57 -1.70 -5.65
C MET A 78 -17.27 -1.21 -6.27
N THR A 79 -16.62 -0.21 -5.65
CA THR A 79 -15.30 0.22 -6.05
C THR A 79 -14.23 -0.83 -5.71
N LEU A 80 -13.13 -0.82 -6.44
CA LEU A 80 -12.01 -1.74 -6.26
C LEU A 80 -10.70 -0.96 -6.10
N ALA A 81 -9.87 -1.39 -5.15
CA ALA A 81 -8.51 -0.88 -4.97
C ALA A 81 -7.52 -2.04 -4.83
N PRO A 82 -7.13 -2.68 -5.94
CA PRO A 82 -6.19 -3.80 -5.92
C PRO A 82 -4.79 -3.40 -5.42
N SER A 83 -4.10 -4.38 -4.82
CA SER A 83 -2.73 -4.23 -4.35
C SER A 83 -1.81 -5.24 -5.04
N PHE A 84 -0.66 -4.79 -5.52
CA PHE A 84 0.34 -5.59 -6.24
C PHE A 84 1.67 -5.59 -5.51
N GLY A 85 2.28 -6.77 -5.34
CA GLY A 85 3.53 -6.94 -4.63
C GLY A 85 4.75 -6.78 -5.56
N PHE A 86 5.27 -5.57 -5.71
CA PHE A 86 6.40 -5.27 -6.60
C PHE A 86 7.71 -5.85 -6.08
N LEU A 87 8.06 -5.59 -4.81
CA LEU A 87 9.34 -6.02 -4.23
C LEU A 87 9.45 -7.56 -4.19
N SER A 88 8.40 -8.23 -3.75
CA SER A 88 8.39 -9.69 -3.68
C SER A 88 8.43 -10.34 -5.06
N GLN A 89 7.75 -9.77 -6.04
CA GLN A 89 7.77 -10.25 -7.43
C GLN A 89 9.11 -9.96 -8.10
N PHE A 90 9.68 -8.78 -7.89
CA PHE A 90 11.01 -8.45 -8.41
C PHE A 90 12.05 -9.44 -7.91
N ARG A 91 12.07 -9.67 -6.61
CA ARG A 91 12.95 -10.65 -6.01
C ARG A 91 12.80 -12.04 -6.64
N SER A 92 11.57 -12.51 -6.80
CA SER A 92 11.32 -13.89 -7.26
C SER A 92 11.57 -14.07 -8.76
N GLN A 93 11.30 -13.07 -9.59
CA GLN A 93 11.41 -13.17 -11.04
C GLN A 93 12.80 -12.84 -11.56
N ASN A 94 13.48 -11.88 -10.94
CA ASN A 94 14.81 -11.44 -11.38
C ASN A 94 15.96 -12.12 -10.60
N GLY A 95 15.65 -12.96 -9.61
CA GLY A 95 16.66 -13.73 -8.87
C GLY A 95 17.52 -12.93 -7.90
N HIS A 96 17.12 -11.69 -7.59
CA HIS A 96 17.81 -10.85 -6.62
C HIS A 96 17.57 -11.34 -5.19
N ALA A 97 18.62 -11.27 -4.37
CA ALA A 97 18.51 -11.50 -2.93
C ALA A 97 18.22 -10.18 -2.21
N TYR A 98 17.55 -10.26 -1.07
CA TYR A 98 17.49 -9.10 -0.17
C TYR A 98 18.92 -8.75 0.31
N PRO A 99 19.29 -7.46 0.40
CA PRO A 99 20.57 -7.07 0.98
C PRO A 99 20.78 -7.72 2.36
N GLY A 100 21.93 -8.35 2.55
CA GLY A 100 22.22 -9.11 3.76
C GLY A 100 21.32 -10.33 4.01
N ASN A 101 20.61 -10.81 2.99
CA ASN A 101 19.69 -11.96 3.06
C ASN A 101 18.56 -11.82 4.11
N THR A 102 18.13 -10.61 4.42
CA THR A 102 17.03 -10.36 5.35
C THR A 102 15.91 -9.54 4.69
N SER A 103 14.64 -9.94 4.90
CA SER A 103 13.47 -9.22 4.44
C SER A 103 13.35 -7.81 5.01
N ASP A 104 13.96 -7.53 6.16
CA ASP A 104 14.00 -6.18 6.73
C ASP A 104 14.69 -5.16 5.80
N ASN A 105 15.50 -5.65 4.87
CA ASN A 105 16.21 -4.85 3.88
C ASN A 105 15.55 -4.88 2.49
N GLU A 106 14.30 -5.31 2.38
CA GLU A 106 13.60 -5.47 1.08
C GLU A 106 13.65 -4.22 0.20
N LEU A 107 13.58 -3.03 0.81
CA LEU A 107 13.63 -1.77 0.07
C LEU A 107 14.96 -1.58 -0.68
N GLY A 108 16.03 -2.23 -0.27
CA GLY A 108 17.31 -2.21 -1.00
C GLY A 108 17.24 -2.82 -2.40
N LEU A 109 16.20 -3.58 -2.71
CA LEU A 109 15.95 -4.11 -4.05
C LEU A 109 15.77 -3.02 -5.11
N VAL A 110 15.32 -1.82 -4.73
CA VAL A 110 15.16 -0.69 -5.68
C VAL A 110 16.49 -0.15 -6.22
N LEU A 111 17.61 -0.56 -5.63
CA LEU A 111 18.95 -0.14 -6.03
C LEU A 111 19.52 -0.96 -7.21
N TYR A 112 18.88 -2.07 -7.56
CA TYR A 112 19.28 -2.82 -8.75
C TYR A 112 18.85 -2.08 -10.02
N SER A 113 19.73 -2.11 -11.03
CA SER A 113 19.56 -1.35 -12.27
C SER A 113 18.35 -1.75 -13.11
N ASP A 114 17.84 -2.96 -12.93
CA ASP A 114 16.69 -3.54 -13.63
C ASP A 114 15.35 -3.29 -12.91
N TRP A 115 15.34 -2.61 -11.75
CA TRP A 115 14.13 -2.30 -10.99
C TRP A 115 13.06 -1.59 -11.83
N ALA A 116 13.41 -0.51 -12.50
CA ALA A 116 12.45 0.30 -13.27
C ALA A 116 11.84 -0.48 -14.45
N GLU A 117 12.65 -1.26 -15.16
CA GLU A 117 12.17 -2.09 -16.26
C GLU A 117 11.29 -3.24 -15.79
N PHE A 118 11.65 -3.84 -14.66
CA PHE A 118 10.80 -4.83 -14.00
C PHE A 118 9.43 -4.24 -13.67
N CYS A 119 9.35 -3.05 -13.06
CA CYS A 119 8.08 -2.41 -12.72
C CYS A 119 7.16 -2.31 -13.94
N LYS A 120 7.68 -1.89 -15.09
CA LYS A 120 6.92 -1.78 -16.35
C LYS A 120 6.40 -3.12 -16.85
N THR A 121 7.26 -4.12 -16.84
CA THR A 121 6.90 -5.47 -17.32
C THR A 121 5.87 -6.13 -16.40
N TYR A 122 6.10 -6.05 -15.11
CA TYR A 122 5.23 -6.66 -14.10
C TYR A 122 3.83 -6.06 -14.10
N ILE A 123 3.73 -4.72 -14.01
CA ILE A 123 2.45 -4.07 -13.87
C ILE A 123 1.58 -4.19 -15.13
N ARG A 124 2.17 -4.23 -16.30
CA ARG A 124 1.45 -4.44 -17.57
C ARG A 124 0.62 -5.71 -17.55
N SER A 125 1.18 -6.78 -17.02
CA SER A 125 0.47 -8.05 -16.85
C SER A 125 -0.55 -7.98 -15.70
N ALA A 126 -0.17 -7.41 -14.55
CA ALA A 126 -0.98 -7.38 -13.36
C ALA A 126 -2.22 -6.47 -13.48
N MET A 127 -2.11 -5.35 -14.18
CA MET A 127 -3.22 -4.42 -14.43
C MET A 127 -4.21 -4.90 -15.50
N ALA A 128 -3.82 -5.81 -16.37
CA ALA A 128 -4.55 -6.10 -17.61
C ALA A 128 -6.06 -6.35 -17.43
N SER A 129 -6.43 -7.03 -16.35
CA SER A 129 -7.84 -7.34 -16.04
C SER A 129 -8.63 -6.18 -15.43
N TYR A 130 -7.98 -5.07 -15.11
CA TYR A 130 -8.60 -3.90 -14.46
C TYR A 130 -8.68 -2.68 -15.38
N LEU A 131 -8.02 -2.74 -16.53
CA LEU A 131 -8.06 -1.66 -17.50
C LEU A 131 -9.49 -1.49 -18.05
N ASN A 132 -9.92 -0.24 -18.20
CA ASN A 132 -11.26 0.15 -18.65
C ASN A 132 -12.41 -0.24 -17.70
N ASP A 133 -12.12 -0.62 -16.46
CA ASP A 133 -13.14 -0.78 -15.42
C ASP A 133 -13.28 0.52 -14.62
N ALA A 134 -14.34 1.28 -14.87
CA ALA A 134 -14.61 2.56 -14.22
C ALA A 134 -14.80 2.45 -12.69
N ASN A 135 -14.96 1.23 -12.17
CA ASN A 135 -15.09 1.00 -10.73
C ASN A 135 -13.72 0.80 -10.04
N VAL A 136 -12.62 0.77 -10.79
CA VAL A 136 -11.28 0.71 -10.20
C VAL A 136 -10.86 2.11 -9.75
N LEU A 137 -10.76 2.28 -8.44
CA LEU A 137 -10.32 3.52 -7.81
C LEU A 137 -8.85 3.84 -8.13
N GLY A 138 -8.02 2.82 -8.13
CA GLY A 138 -6.59 2.92 -8.31
C GLY A 138 -5.88 1.69 -7.76
N PHE A 139 -4.55 1.72 -7.77
CA PHE A 139 -3.72 0.60 -7.33
C PHE A 139 -2.82 0.95 -6.16
N PHE A 140 -2.79 0.05 -5.18
CA PHE A 140 -1.73 0.02 -4.18
C PHE A 140 -0.54 -0.80 -4.69
N SER A 141 0.66 -0.46 -4.20
CA SER A 141 1.86 -1.26 -4.44
C SER A 141 2.45 -1.72 -3.12
N ASP A 142 2.76 -2.99 -3.02
CA ASP A 142 3.21 -3.64 -1.79
C ASP A 142 2.32 -3.28 -0.57
N ASN A 143 2.78 -3.52 0.64
CA ASN A 143 2.04 -3.16 1.85
C ASN A 143 2.98 -2.93 3.01
N GLU A 144 2.87 -1.77 3.65
CA GLU A 144 3.57 -1.47 4.89
C GLU A 144 5.09 -1.69 4.80
N ILE A 145 5.70 -1.27 3.68
CA ILE A 145 7.14 -1.43 3.46
C ILE A 145 7.92 -0.90 4.66
N ASN A 146 8.90 -1.68 5.12
CA ASN A 146 9.77 -1.26 6.19
C ASN A 146 10.85 -0.29 5.69
N PHE A 147 10.49 0.98 5.50
CA PHE A 147 11.46 2.02 5.14
C PHE A 147 12.49 2.26 6.23
N SER A 148 12.08 2.20 7.50
CA SER A 148 12.95 2.28 8.69
C SER A 148 12.10 2.14 9.96
N SER A 149 12.74 1.85 11.10
CA SER A 149 12.09 1.89 12.41
C SER A 149 12.96 2.66 13.42
N GLN A 150 12.38 3.06 14.57
CA GLN A 150 13.11 3.75 15.63
C GLN A 150 14.32 2.95 16.13
N ASN A 151 14.17 1.63 16.20
CA ASN A 151 15.20 0.72 16.73
C ASN A 151 16.04 0.07 15.62
N SER A 152 15.75 0.34 14.36
CA SER A 152 16.40 -0.31 13.23
C SER A 152 16.39 0.61 12.00
N ARG A 153 17.28 1.61 12.05
CA ARG A 153 17.44 2.59 10.97
C ARG A 153 18.01 1.94 9.72
N ILE A 154 17.40 2.16 8.57
CA ILE A 154 17.80 1.51 7.31
C ILE A 154 19.22 1.88 6.89
N LEU A 155 19.65 3.12 7.13
CA LEU A 155 21.00 3.57 6.82
C LEU A 155 22.04 2.82 7.67
N ASP A 156 21.77 2.61 8.97
CA ASP A 156 22.65 1.80 9.83
C ASP A 156 22.71 0.35 9.36
N ARG A 157 21.55 -0.25 9.03
CA ARG A 157 21.49 -1.65 8.56
C ARG A 157 22.33 -1.85 7.31
N PHE A 158 22.26 -0.94 6.35
CA PHE A 158 23.00 -1.04 5.11
C PHE A 158 24.50 -0.83 5.33
N LEU A 159 24.89 0.11 6.18
CA LEU A 159 26.30 0.31 6.56
C LEU A 159 26.91 -0.86 7.33
N GLN A 160 26.09 -1.67 8.01
CA GLN A 160 26.53 -2.85 8.78
C GLN A 160 26.57 -4.13 7.95
N LEU A 161 26.17 -4.13 6.69
CA LEU A 161 26.25 -5.30 5.83
C LEU A 161 27.71 -5.82 5.75
N THR A 162 27.88 -7.11 5.93
CA THR A 162 29.22 -7.75 5.90
C THR A 162 29.78 -7.80 4.48
N ASP A 163 28.93 -8.00 3.49
CA ASP A 163 29.31 -7.90 2.09
C ASP A 163 29.44 -6.44 1.67
N ARG A 164 30.67 -5.98 1.49
CA ARG A 164 31.00 -4.61 1.10
C ARG A 164 30.79 -4.33 -0.40
N THR A 165 30.45 -5.34 -1.16
CA THR A 165 30.08 -5.24 -2.59
C THR A 165 28.58 -5.19 -2.81
N ASP A 166 27.78 -5.40 -1.76
CA ASP A 166 26.32 -5.28 -1.81
C ASP A 166 25.91 -3.88 -2.23
N VAL A 167 24.98 -3.79 -3.18
CA VAL A 167 24.50 -2.50 -3.73
C VAL A 167 23.96 -1.57 -2.64
N ALA A 168 23.33 -2.13 -1.61
CA ALA A 168 22.80 -1.35 -0.49
C ALA A 168 23.91 -0.79 0.40
N TYR A 169 24.99 -1.56 0.66
CA TYR A 169 26.16 -1.05 1.37
C TYR A 169 26.81 0.08 0.58
N LEU A 170 27.05 -0.13 -0.71
CA LEU A 170 27.71 0.86 -1.56
C LEU A 170 26.91 2.17 -1.64
N GLU A 171 25.58 2.09 -1.76
CA GLU A 171 24.73 3.27 -1.80
C GLU A 171 24.70 4.01 -0.44
N ALA A 172 24.60 3.26 0.67
CA ALA A 172 24.65 3.85 2.01
C ALA A 172 25.99 4.57 2.28
N LYS A 173 27.10 3.94 1.89
CA LYS A 173 28.43 4.53 2.01
C LYS A 173 28.56 5.81 1.16
N LYS A 174 28.15 5.76 -0.10
CA LYS A 174 28.13 6.90 -0.99
C LYS A 174 27.28 8.05 -0.42
N PHE A 175 26.10 7.75 0.12
CA PHE A 175 25.26 8.75 0.77
C PHE A 175 25.96 9.44 1.93
N MET A 176 26.62 8.69 2.83
CA MET A 176 27.37 9.26 3.95
C MET A 176 28.53 10.17 3.46
N GLU A 177 29.23 9.77 2.40
CA GLU A 177 30.28 10.57 1.77
C GLU A 177 29.74 11.86 1.17
N GLU A 178 28.61 11.81 0.42
CA GLU A 178 27.90 12.98 -0.14
C GLU A 178 27.50 13.97 0.95
N LYS A 179 27.12 13.47 2.13
CA LYS A 179 26.72 14.31 3.29
C LYS A 179 27.91 14.75 4.15
N ASN A 180 29.13 14.34 3.84
CA ASN A 180 30.32 14.54 4.68
C ASN A 180 30.09 14.11 6.14
N ALA A 181 29.32 13.04 6.35
CA ALA A 181 28.90 12.57 7.66
C ALA A 181 29.74 11.37 8.14
N THR A 182 30.13 11.39 9.42
CA THR A 182 30.89 10.33 10.06
C THR A 182 30.04 9.44 10.97
N SER A 183 28.81 9.84 11.25
CA SER A 183 27.86 9.09 12.07
C SER A 183 26.43 9.25 11.54
N VAL A 184 25.60 8.23 11.74
CA VAL A 184 24.19 8.26 11.34
C VAL A 184 23.38 9.03 12.38
N THR A 185 22.64 10.02 11.93
CA THR A 185 21.61 10.72 12.72
C THR A 185 20.22 10.31 12.24
N ASP A 186 19.19 10.61 13.03
CA ASP A 186 17.80 10.34 12.61
C ASP A 186 17.41 11.12 11.35
N ASN A 187 17.89 12.35 11.21
CA ASN A 187 17.66 13.13 10.00
C ASN A 187 18.32 12.50 8.77
N LEU A 188 19.60 12.11 8.87
CA LEU A 188 20.30 11.44 7.75
C LEU A 188 19.62 10.10 7.40
N ASN A 189 19.16 9.36 8.40
CA ASN A 189 18.40 8.15 8.15
C ASN A 189 17.06 8.43 7.44
N SER A 190 16.35 9.48 7.85
CA SER A 190 15.09 9.89 7.18
C SER A 190 15.35 10.32 5.73
N GLU A 191 16.41 11.10 5.49
CA GLU A 191 16.81 11.51 4.12
C GLU A 191 17.18 10.28 3.25
N PHE A 192 17.93 9.34 3.80
CA PHE A 192 18.31 8.13 3.08
C PHE A 192 17.11 7.24 2.78
N ALA A 193 16.22 7.04 3.76
CA ALA A 193 14.97 6.32 3.56
C ALA A 193 14.09 7.00 2.49
N GLY A 194 14.05 8.34 2.49
CA GLY A 194 13.37 9.13 1.47
C GLY A 194 13.96 8.94 0.07
N ARG A 195 15.30 8.88 -0.05
CA ARG A 195 15.98 8.60 -1.33
C ARG A 195 15.60 7.22 -1.91
N LEU A 196 15.54 6.21 -1.06
CA LEU A 196 15.09 4.88 -1.49
C LEU A 196 13.59 4.87 -1.82
N ALA A 197 12.78 5.59 -1.05
CA ALA A 197 11.36 5.77 -1.30
C ALA A 197 11.11 6.45 -2.65
N GLU A 198 11.88 7.47 -3.00
CA GLU A 198 11.78 8.11 -4.33
C GLU A 198 12.04 7.12 -5.47
N LEU A 199 13.08 6.28 -5.37
CA LEU A 199 13.37 5.26 -6.38
C LEU A 199 12.21 4.28 -6.51
N TYR A 200 11.67 3.84 -5.38
CA TYR A 200 10.54 2.93 -5.34
C TYR A 200 9.29 3.55 -5.99
N TYR A 201 8.80 4.65 -5.43
CA TYR A 201 7.55 5.27 -5.89
C TYR A 201 7.63 5.77 -7.33
N LYS A 202 8.79 6.29 -7.74
CA LYS A 202 9.02 6.72 -9.13
C LYS A 202 8.90 5.56 -10.10
N GLY A 203 9.59 4.45 -9.84
CA GLY A 203 9.55 3.27 -10.71
C GLY A 203 8.14 2.72 -10.87
N VAL A 204 7.39 2.61 -9.79
CA VAL A 204 6.00 2.14 -9.81
C VAL A 204 5.07 3.12 -10.53
N LYS A 205 5.15 4.44 -10.19
CA LYS A 205 4.32 5.47 -10.84
C LYS A 205 4.52 5.50 -12.35
N GLU A 206 5.77 5.57 -12.78
CA GLU A 206 6.10 5.64 -14.21
C GLU A 206 5.56 4.42 -14.96
N ALA A 207 5.67 3.24 -14.36
CA ALA A 207 5.15 2.00 -14.93
C ALA A 207 3.61 1.99 -15.05
N ILE A 208 2.88 2.45 -14.03
CA ILE A 208 1.42 2.56 -14.06
C ILE A 208 0.99 3.59 -15.12
N LYS A 209 1.58 4.78 -15.08
CA LYS A 209 1.19 5.90 -15.96
C LYS A 209 1.57 5.69 -17.43
N GLU A 210 2.54 4.84 -17.72
CA GLU A 210 2.87 4.42 -19.12
C GLU A 210 1.72 3.61 -19.72
N ILE A 211 0.99 2.84 -18.92
CA ILE A 211 -0.12 2.00 -19.38
C ILE A 211 -1.43 2.79 -19.39
N ASP A 212 -1.73 3.48 -18.31
CA ASP A 212 -2.93 4.28 -18.14
C ASP A 212 -2.61 5.57 -17.37
N PRO A 213 -2.46 6.72 -18.06
CA PRO A 213 -2.19 7.99 -17.42
C PRO A 213 -3.27 8.45 -16.42
N GLY A 214 -4.52 7.99 -16.59
CA GLY A 214 -5.65 8.31 -15.71
C GLY A 214 -5.71 7.47 -14.44
N MET A 215 -5.09 6.30 -14.43
CA MET A 215 -5.14 5.38 -13.30
C MET A 215 -4.45 5.95 -12.07
N MET A 216 -5.13 6.00 -10.93
CA MET A 216 -4.55 6.51 -9.69
C MET A 216 -3.54 5.52 -9.07
N TYR A 217 -2.41 6.05 -8.65
CA TYR A 217 -1.45 5.33 -7.82
C TYR A 217 -1.66 5.69 -6.35
N LEU A 218 -2.05 4.71 -5.55
CA LEU A 218 -2.49 4.90 -4.17
C LEU A 218 -1.37 4.65 -3.13
N GLY A 219 -0.14 4.33 -3.57
CA GLY A 219 1.02 4.15 -2.68
C GLY A 219 1.04 2.81 -1.92
N THR A 220 1.75 2.79 -0.78
CA THR A 220 2.17 1.58 -0.07
C THR A 220 1.51 1.37 1.28
N ARG A 221 0.51 2.17 1.63
CA ARG A 221 -0.21 2.04 2.91
C ARG A 221 0.74 2.18 4.10
N LEU A 222 1.41 3.33 4.21
CA LEU A 222 2.42 3.61 5.22
C LEU A 222 1.93 3.29 6.65
N HIS A 223 2.70 2.49 7.38
CA HIS A 223 2.39 2.07 8.74
C HIS A 223 3.61 2.22 9.66
N GLY A 224 3.38 2.24 10.97
CA GLY A 224 4.46 2.32 11.96
C GLY A 224 5.31 3.58 11.81
N THR A 225 6.62 3.47 12.02
CA THR A 225 7.59 4.57 11.91
C THR A 225 7.64 5.23 10.52
N PRO A 226 7.56 4.51 9.39
CA PRO A 226 7.62 5.11 8.06
C PRO A 226 6.69 6.29 7.83
N LYS A 227 5.47 6.28 8.38
CA LYS A 227 4.53 7.41 8.25
C LYS A 227 4.96 8.68 9.00
N TYR A 228 5.95 8.59 9.87
CA TYR A 228 6.54 9.71 10.61
C TYR A 228 7.94 10.11 10.09
N LEU A 229 8.40 9.53 9.01
CA LEU A 229 9.62 9.93 8.33
C LEU A 229 9.29 10.96 7.24
N GLN A 230 9.61 12.23 7.51
CA GLN A 230 9.28 13.35 6.62
C GLN A 230 9.63 13.07 5.16
N HIS A 231 10.85 12.61 4.88
CA HIS A 231 11.33 12.40 3.52
C HIS A 231 10.65 11.22 2.81
N VAL A 232 10.18 10.21 3.57
CA VAL A 232 9.39 9.09 3.01
C VAL A 232 8.00 9.59 2.62
N VAL A 233 7.35 10.37 3.49
CA VAL A 233 6.04 10.96 3.20
C VAL A 233 6.12 11.96 2.04
N ALA A 234 7.17 12.78 2.00
CA ALA A 234 7.42 13.69 0.88
C ALA A 234 7.61 12.94 -0.46
N ALA A 235 8.35 11.83 -0.44
CA ALA A 235 8.51 10.98 -1.62
C ALA A 235 7.17 10.38 -2.07
N ALA A 236 6.35 9.89 -1.13
CA ALA A 236 5.01 9.41 -1.44
C ALA A 236 4.15 10.52 -2.06
N GLY A 237 4.14 11.74 -1.50
CA GLY A 237 3.39 12.88 -2.05
C GLY A 237 3.83 13.29 -3.45
N LYS A 238 5.12 13.17 -3.75
CA LYS A 238 5.67 13.50 -5.08
C LYS A 238 5.23 12.51 -6.18
N TYR A 239 5.03 11.25 -5.83
CA TYR A 239 4.82 10.21 -6.83
C TYR A 239 3.45 9.52 -6.75
N CYS A 240 2.79 9.49 -5.61
CA CYS A 240 1.45 8.94 -5.50
C CYS A 240 0.39 10.02 -5.80
N ASP A 241 -0.74 9.62 -6.37
CA ASP A 241 -1.88 10.52 -6.55
C ASP A 241 -2.61 10.76 -5.21
N ILE A 242 -2.51 9.80 -4.28
CA ILE A 242 -3.00 9.87 -2.90
C ILE A 242 -1.99 9.15 -2.00
N ILE A 243 -1.61 9.77 -0.88
CA ILE A 243 -0.79 9.10 0.13
C ILE A 243 -1.69 8.18 0.95
N SER A 244 -1.40 6.89 0.95
CA SER A 244 -2.13 5.90 1.75
C SER A 244 -1.44 5.65 3.09
N ILE A 245 -2.22 5.68 4.17
CA ILE A 245 -1.72 5.55 5.53
C ILE A 245 -2.60 4.55 6.30
N ASN A 246 -1.97 3.56 6.92
CA ASN A 246 -2.63 2.66 7.87
C ASN A 246 -2.51 3.26 9.27
N TYR A 247 -3.64 3.54 9.90
CA TYR A 247 -3.70 4.25 11.18
C TYR A 247 -4.56 3.51 12.20
N TYR A 248 -3.90 2.87 13.17
CA TYR A 248 -4.50 2.08 14.23
C TYR A 248 -4.41 2.77 15.59
N SER A 249 -4.82 4.01 15.67
CA SER A 249 -4.77 4.77 16.92
C SER A 249 -6.07 5.53 17.16
N ARG A 250 -6.14 6.22 18.29
CA ARG A 250 -7.32 7.01 18.63
C ARG A 250 -7.56 8.12 17.63
N TRP A 251 -8.82 8.33 17.29
CA TRP A 251 -9.30 9.53 16.64
C TRP A 251 -9.34 10.65 17.68
N SER A 252 -8.25 11.37 17.81
CA SER A 252 -8.00 12.37 18.83
C SER A 252 -7.55 13.68 18.18
N PRO A 253 -7.46 14.79 18.94
CA PRO A 253 -6.92 16.04 18.41
C PRO A 253 -5.52 15.93 17.80
N GLU A 254 -4.69 15.00 18.26
CA GLU A 254 -3.36 14.74 17.66
C GLU A 254 -3.48 14.26 16.22
N LEU A 255 -4.54 13.57 15.84
CA LEU A 255 -4.77 13.17 14.47
C LEU A 255 -4.83 14.39 13.54
N THR A 256 -5.46 15.48 13.97
CA THR A 256 -5.50 16.72 13.18
C THR A 256 -4.10 17.25 12.91
N THR A 257 -3.18 17.14 13.88
CA THR A 257 -1.77 17.52 13.69
C THR A 257 -1.10 16.63 12.66
N TYR A 258 -1.29 15.31 12.76
CA TYR A 258 -0.73 14.38 11.78
C TYR A 258 -1.32 14.58 10.37
N VAL A 259 -2.62 14.81 10.27
CA VAL A 259 -3.30 15.11 9.01
C VAL A 259 -2.64 16.30 8.30
N LYS A 260 -2.46 17.40 9.03
CA LYS A 260 -1.77 18.58 8.53
C LYS A 260 -0.33 18.27 8.15
N GLN A 261 0.41 17.58 9.01
CA GLN A 261 1.80 17.24 8.82
C GLN A 261 2.00 16.37 7.57
N TRP A 262 1.16 15.34 7.37
CA TRP A 262 1.28 14.46 6.20
C TRP A 262 0.85 15.15 4.90
N GLY A 263 -0.29 15.82 4.91
CA GLY A 263 -0.89 16.39 3.70
C GLY A 263 -0.30 17.74 3.29
N GLU A 264 -0.10 18.65 4.25
CA GLU A 264 0.32 20.03 3.96
C GLU A 264 1.82 20.23 4.17
N ASP A 265 2.32 19.95 5.39
CA ASP A 265 3.66 20.36 5.79
C ASP A 265 4.78 19.54 5.09
N TRP A 266 4.54 18.23 4.83
CA TRP A 266 5.57 17.33 4.30
C TRP A 266 5.41 16.98 2.82
N ALA A 267 4.19 16.94 2.31
CA ALA A 267 3.95 16.35 1.00
C ALA A 267 3.13 17.23 0.05
N ASP A 268 2.37 18.20 0.52
CA ASP A 268 1.43 19.00 -0.29
C ASP A 268 0.56 18.09 -1.22
N ALA A 269 0.00 17.03 -0.65
CA ALA A 269 -0.73 16.01 -1.38
C ALA A 269 -1.91 15.47 -0.55
N PRO A 270 -3.00 15.04 -1.20
CA PRO A 270 -4.10 14.40 -0.49
C PRO A 270 -3.65 13.07 0.12
N PHE A 271 -4.25 12.73 1.26
CA PHE A 271 -4.01 11.41 1.86
C PHE A 271 -5.33 10.72 2.20
N MET A 272 -5.25 9.40 2.37
CA MET A 272 -6.37 8.55 2.73
C MET A 272 -5.92 7.57 3.82
N VAL A 273 -6.73 7.42 4.87
CA VAL A 273 -6.54 6.30 5.81
C VAL A 273 -7.08 5.05 5.14
N THR A 274 -6.19 4.11 4.85
CA THR A 274 -6.46 2.92 4.04
C THR A 274 -6.64 1.65 4.86
N GLU A 275 -6.33 1.72 6.13
CA GLU A 275 -6.64 0.66 7.08
C GLU A 275 -6.76 1.25 8.47
N PHE A 276 -7.85 0.95 9.13
CA PHE A 276 -8.08 1.24 10.54
C PHE A 276 -9.00 0.19 11.12
N TYR A 277 -9.01 0.10 12.43
CA TYR A 277 -9.85 -0.85 13.14
C TYR A 277 -10.26 -0.26 14.48
N THR A 278 -11.50 -0.45 14.83
CA THR A 278 -12.04 -0.12 16.15
C THR A 278 -12.68 -1.36 16.75
N LYS A 279 -12.22 -1.76 17.93
CA LYS A 279 -12.79 -2.89 18.65
C LYS A 279 -14.18 -2.53 19.15
N GLY A 280 -15.16 -3.40 18.90
CA GLY A 280 -16.48 -3.31 19.54
C GLY A 280 -16.41 -3.64 21.03
N VAL A 281 -17.35 -3.10 21.80
CA VAL A 281 -17.38 -3.30 23.27
C VAL A 281 -17.53 -4.79 23.64
N GLU A 282 -18.20 -5.56 22.79
CA GLU A 282 -18.49 -6.98 23.00
C GLU A 282 -17.52 -7.93 22.28
N ASP A 283 -16.49 -7.38 21.61
CA ASP A 283 -15.51 -8.18 20.90
C ASP A 283 -14.72 -9.05 21.87
N SER A 284 -14.57 -10.30 21.51
CA SER A 284 -13.71 -11.24 22.23
C SER A 284 -12.24 -10.83 22.12
N ASP A 285 -11.41 -11.36 23.01
CA ASP A 285 -9.95 -11.16 23.02
C ASP A 285 -9.24 -11.60 21.73
N LEU A 286 -9.94 -12.28 20.82
CA LEU A 286 -9.39 -12.74 19.55
C LEU A 286 -8.99 -11.63 18.58
N ASN A 287 -9.51 -10.41 18.75
CA ASN A 287 -9.19 -9.24 17.95
C ASN A 287 -8.61 -8.13 18.82
N ASN A 288 -7.61 -8.47 19.57
CA ASN A 288 -7.00 -7.59 20.57
C ASN A 288 -6.08 -6.52 19.97
N GLN A 289 -6.41 -6.03 18.80
CA GLN A 289 -5.70 -4.92 18.21
C GLN A 289 -6.30 -3.62 18.72
N SER A 290 -5.44 -2.75 19.20
CA SER A 290 -5.71 -1.43 19.76
C SER A 290 -7.11 -0.89 19.47
N GLY A 291 -7.99 -0.98 20.40
CA GLY A 291 -9.24 -0.23 20.37
C GLY A 291 -8.99 1.27 20.28
N ALA A 292 -9.98 1.97 19.78
CA ALA A 292 -9.99 3.43 19.80
C ALA A 292 -9.85 3.98 21.22
#